data_1a73ea8854a6015e4bce2b253ffef69f
#
_entry.id   1a73ea8854a6015e4bce2b253ffef69f
#
_cell.length_a   1.000
_cell.length_b   1.000
_cell.length_c   1.000
_cell.angle_alpha   90.00
_cell.angle_beta   90.00
_cell.angle_gamma   90.00
#
_symmetry.space_group_name_H-M   'P 1'
#
loop_
_entity.id
_entity.type
_entity.pdbx_description
1 polymer ?
#
loop_
_entity_poly.entity_id
_entity_poly.type
_entity_poly.pdbx_seq_one_letter_code
_entity_poly.pdbx_strand_id
1 'polypeptide(L)'
;MFTKRIGIDLGTANSLVWLAGVGVVLNEPTVVAVTVDDNRVVAVGNEAKEMLGRTPGNIMATRPMRDGVIADYRITEAMLRYFIDTVIGRNRFFKPEVMICIPTGVTQVERRAVLDATLSAGARVAYLIEEPLAAAIGAKIPIAQASGHMIVDIGGGSTEAAVISLGGVVVHKSARVAGNKLDEAIAIYLKKKYNLIIGERMAEAIKMTIGDALPEKTTVEDRRLKIGMEDRKLKMENLSSTVHSQPPSSMLNALSSKMEVRGRDAITGLPRMLELTSSEVTEAMTPVLNQIVAAVKSALEETPPELAADIIDKGIVMAGGTSTLHNFDKLMTQMTGVVCHVAEDALLCVVRGTGVAIENIELYKRSISKR
;
A
#
# COMPACT_ATOMS: atom_id res chain seq x y z
N MET A 1 12.35 35.84 -0.69
CA MET A 1 11.23 35.10 -0.07
C MET A 1 11.12 33.78 -0.82
N PHE A 2 11.38 32.67 -0.15
CA PHE A 2 11.51 31.38 -0.84
C PHE A 2 10.13 30.79 -1.12
N THR A 3 9.87 30.40 -2.37
CA THR A 3 8.67 29.64 -2.74
C THR A 3 8.71 28.28 -2.04
N LYS A 4 7.63 27.92 -1.32
CA LYS A 4 7.53 26.60 -0.70
C LYS A 4 7.49 25.51 -1.78
N ARG A 5 8.17 24.39 -1.53
CA ARG A 5 8.22 23.21 -2.38
C ARG A 5 7.56 22.06 -1.66
N ILE A 6 6.66 21.36 -2.33
CA ILE A 6 5.84 20.29 -1.77
C ILE A 6 5.97 19.06 -2.66
N GLY A 7 6.32 17.92 -2.08
CA GLY A 7 6.20 16.60 -2.70
C GLY A 7 4.88 15.95 -2.26
N ILE A 8 4.12 15.38 -3.18
CA ILE A 8 2.86 14.67 -2.87
C ILE A 8 2.94 13.27 -3.47
N ASP A 9 2.78 12.27 -2.62
CA ASP A 9 2.44 10.91 -3.02
C ASP A 9 0.91 10.79 -3.00
N LEU A 10 0.31 10.74 -4.19
CA LEU A 10 -1.13 10.66 -4.39
C LEU A 10 -1.57 9.20 -4.56
N GLY A 11 -1.39 8.40 -3.49
CA GLY A 11 -1.68 6.99 -3.54
C GLY A 11 -3.18 6.65 -3.50
N THR A 12 -3.53 5.45 -3.95
CA THR A 12 -4.94 4.97 -3.95
C THR A 12 -5.49 4.75 -2.53
N ALA A 13 -4.66 4.29 -1.59
CA ALA A 13 -5.08 4.02 -0.21
C ALA A 13 -4.81 5.20 0.72
N ASN A 14 -3.60 5.75 0.67
CA ASN A 14 -3.15 6.89 1.47
C ASN A 14 -2.48 7.92 0.56
N SER A 15 -2.61 9.19 0.93
CA SER A 15 -1.87 10.30 0.33
C SER A 15 -0.92 10.87 1.38
N LEU A 16 0.32 11.09 0.98
CA LEU A 16 1.37 11.61 1.85
C LEU A 16 1.93 12.91 1.28
N VAL A 17 2.30 13.83 2.16
CA VAL A 17 2.83 15.13 1.76
C VAL A 17 4.16 15.41 2.44
N TRP A 18 5.15 15.75 1.63
CA TRP A 18 6.47 16.25 2.04
C TRP A 18 6.54 17.76 1.88
N LEU A 19 7.06 18.42 2.89
CA LEU A 19 7.40 19.85 2.82
C LEU A 19 8.93 20.00 2.83
N ALA A 20 9.47 20.69 1.83
CA ALA A 20 10.92 20.92 1.71
C ALA A 20 11.50 21.57 2.97
N GLY A 21 12.61 21.03 3.46
CA GLY A 21 13.27 21.45 4.70
C GLY A 21 12.60 21.02 6.01
N VAL A 22 11.45 20.31 5.94
CA VAL A 22 10.73 19.83 7.14
C VAL A 22 10.61 18.31 7.14
N GLY A 23 10.27 17.70 6.00
CA GLY A 23 10.04 16.27 5.88
C GLY A 23 8.57 15.93 5.60
N VAL A 24 8.14 14.72 5.97
CA VAL A 24 6.74 14.27 5.84
C VAL A 24 5.88 15.01 6.87
N VAL A 25 4.92 15.78 6.40
CA VAL A 25 4.05 16.63 7.23
C VAL A 25 2.60 16.17 7.25
N LEU A 26 2.22 15.26 6.34
CA LEU A 26 0.85 14.74 6.28
C LEU A 26 0.87 13.29 5.76
N ASN A 27 0.07 12.44 6.38
CA ASN A 27 -0.23 11.07 5.96
C ASN A 27 -1.71 10.81 6.25
N GLU A 28 -2.52 10.86 5.20
CA GLU A 28 -3.97 10.76 5.29
C GLU A 28 -4.51 9.68 4.34
N PRO A 29 -5.56 8.95 4.73
CA PRO A 29 -6.28 8.10 3.80
C PRO A 29 -6.79 8.89 2.59
N THR A 30 -6.69 8.32 1.40
CA THR A 30 -7.22 8.90 0.16
C THR A 30 -8.73 8.69 0.09
N VAL A 31 -9.45 9.35 0.99
CA VAL A 31 -10.91 9.29 1.12
C VAL A 31 -11.44 10.71 1.28
N VAL A 32 -12.55 10.99 0.62
CA VAL A 32 -13.26 12.27 0.72
C VAL A 32 -14.75 12.01 0.94
N ALA A 33 -15.37 12.71 1.88
CA ALA A 33 -16.81 12.73 2.07
C ALA A 33 -17.37 14.01 1.45
N VAL A 34 -18.39 13.86 0.61
CA VAL A 34 -19.05 14.95 -0.10
C VAL A 34 -20.57 14.87 0.09
N THR A 35 -21.24 16.01 0.02
CA THR A 35 -22.70 16.07 -0.13
C THR A 35 -23.10 15.55 -1.52
N VAL A 36 -24.20 14.79 -1.59
CA VAL A 36 -24.68 14.18 -2.84
C VAL A 36 -25.21 15.25 -3.82
N ASP A 37 -25.86 16.30 -3.31
CA ASP A 37 -26.54 17.29 -4.14
C ASP A 37 -25.59 18.24 -4.88
N ASP A 38 -24.57 18.76 -4.19
CA ASP A 38 -23.69 19.82 -4.70
C ASP A 38 -22.20 19.44 -4.72
N ASN A 39 -21.85 18.20 -4.36
CA ASN A 39 -20.48 17.69 -4.24
C ASN A 39 -19.57 18.55 -3.34
N ARG A 40 -20.14 19.21 -2.34
CA ARG A 40 -19.38 20.00 -1.38
C ARG A 40 -18.62 19.06 -0.44
N VAL A 41 -17.32 19.30 -0.27
CA VAL A 41 -16.48 18.54 0.63
C VAL A 41 -16.92 18.74 2.08
N VAL A 42 -17.22 17.65 2.77
CA VAL A 42 -17.62 17.59 4.18
C VAL A 42 -16.40 17.19 5.05
N ALA A 43 -15.64 16.19 4.61
CA ALA A 43 -14.46 15.71 5.30
C ALA A 43 -13.42 15.13 4.31
N VAL A 44 -12.15 15.10 4.72
CA VAL A 44 -11.04 14.52 3.96
C VAL A 44 -10.20 13.66 4.90
N GLY A 45 -9.57 12.62 4.37
CA GLY A 45 -8.60 11.82 5.11
C GLY A 45 -9.24 10.94 6.19
N ASN A 46 -8.70 11.00 7.40
CA ASN A 46 -9.11 10.14 8.51
C ASN A 46 -10.60 10.31 8.87
N GLU A 47 -11.08 11.55 8.93
CA GLU A 47 -12.51 11.82 9.21
C GLU A 47 -13.42 11.21 8.13
N ALA A 48 -13.05 11.35 6.85
CA ALA A 48 -13.81 10.75 5.75
C ALA A 48 -13.72 9.21 5.76
N LYS A 49 -12.57 8.62 6.14
CA LYS A 49 -12.42 7.16 6.27
C LYS A 49 -13.35 6.58 7.34
N GLU A 50 -13.59 7.28 8.42
CA GLU A 50 -14.55 6.85 9.44
C GLU A 50 -15.99 6.83 8.93
N MET A 51 -16.30 7.65 7.95
CA MET A 51 -17.62 7.74 7.32
C MET A 51 -17.89 6.65 6.28
N LEU A 52 -16.86 5.92 5.80
CA LEU A 52 -17.04 4.85 4.81
C LEU A 52 -18.03 3.79 5.30
N GLY A 53 -19.10 3.58 4.50
CA GLY A 53 -20.18 2.64 4.81
C GLY A 53 -21.08 3.02 5.99
N ARG A 54 -21.03 4.28 6.47
CA ARG A 54 -21.79 4.78 7.64
C ARG A 54 -22.49 6.10 7.38
N THR A 55 -22.47 6.61 6.15
CA THR A 55 -23.08 7.90 5.79
C THR A 55 -24.60 7.81 5.64
N PRO A 56 -25.34 8.86 6.05
CA PRO A 56 -26.74 9.02 5.64
C PRO A 56 -26.82 9.28 4.13
N GLY A 57 -28.03 9.15 3.55
CA GLY A 57 -28.22 9.20 2.10
C GLY A 57 -27.84 10.52 1.40
N ASN A 58 -27.70 11.62 2.14
CA ASN A 58 -27.27 12.92 1.62
C ASN A 58 -25.76 13.17 1.66
N ILE A 59 -24.97 12.23 2.20
CA ILE A 59 -23.50 12.26 2.23
C ILE A 59 -22.94 10.98 1.61
N MET A 60 -21.92 11.12 0.76
CA MET A 60 -21.19 10.01 0.16
C MET A 60 -19.72 10.10 0.53
N ALA A 61 -19.19 9.08 1.21
CA ALA A 61 -17.76 8.91 1.39
C ALA A 61 -17.19 8.04 0.26
N THR A 62 -16.17 8.52 -0.46
CA THR A 62 -15.63 7.88 -1.66
C THR A 62 -14.12 7.98 -1.74
N ARG A 63 -13.50 7.11 -2.53
CA ARG A 63 -12.08 7.15 -2.89
C ARG A 63 -11.93 7.80 -4.27
N PRO A 64 -11.33 9.00 -4.36
CA PRO A 64 -11.16 9.71 -5.64
C PRO A 64 -10.08 9.09 -6.54
N MET A 65 -9.22 8.25 -5.98
CA MET A 65 -8.19 7.49 -6.70
C MET A 65 -8.56 6.01 -6.77
N ARG A 66 -8.37 5.40 -7.93
CA ARG A 66 -8.55 3.95 -8.14
C ARG A 66 -7.42 3.41 -9.00
N ASP A 67 -6.85 2.29 -8.58
CA ASP A 67 -5.82 1.56 -9.35
C ASP A 67 -4.65 2.47 -9.80
N GLY A 68 -4.23 3.41 -8.95
CA GLY A 68 -3.14 4.36 -9.20
C GLY A 68 -3.52 5.59 -10.04
N VAL A 69 -4.78 5.75 -10.47
CA VAL A 69 -5.21 6.86 -11.33
C VAL A 69 -6.39 7.64 -10.76
N ILE A 70 -6.62 8.84 -11.26
CA ILE A 70 -7.76 9.70 -10.89
C ILE A 70 -9.05 9.04 -11.39
N ALA A 71 -9.94 8.67 -10.47
CA ALA A 71 -11.28 8.17 -10.77
C ALA A 71 -12.33 9.31 -10.78
N ASP A 72 -12.15 10.30 -9.92
CA ASP A 72 -12.97 11.51 -9.91
C ASP A 72 -12.09 12.76 -9.84
N TYR A 73 -12.09 13.52 -10.94
CA TYR A 73 -11.26 14.71 -11.09
C TYR A 73 -11.59 15.80 -10.07
N ARG A 74 -12.90 16.11 -9.88
CA ARG A 74 -13.32 17.21 -9.01
C ARG A 74 -13.02 16.93 -7.54
N ILE A 75 -13.26 15.69 -7.12
CA ILE A 75 -13.01 15.28 -5.74
C ILE A 75 -11.48 15.20 -5.51
N THR A 76 -10.70 14.75 -6.49
CA THR A 76 -9.22 14.75 -6.41
C THR A 76 -8.66 16.17 -6.32
N GLU A 77 -9.15 17.11 -7.14
CA GLU A 77 -8.75 18.53 -7.09
C GLU A 77 -9.05 19.11 -5.70
N ALA A 78 -10.24 18.86 -5.16
CA ALA A 78 -10.63 19.34 -3.84
C ALA A 78 -9.75 18.77 -2.72
N MET A 79 -9.40 17.48 -2.82
CA MET A 79 -8.48 16.83 -1.88
C MET A 79 -7.06 17.41 -1.97
N LEU A 80 -6.52 17.60 -3.16
CA LEU A 80 -5.21 18.22 -3.37
C LEU A 80 -5.19 19.65 -2.81
N ARG A 81 -6.27 20.41 -3.01
CA ARG A 81 -6.41 21.75 -2.44
C ARG A 81 -6.40 21.71 -0.91
N TYR A 82 -7.10 20.78 -0.31
CA TYR A 82 -7.07 20.57 1.14
C TYR A 82 -5.64 20.29 1.65
N PHE A 83 -4.89 19.41 0.98
CA PHE A 83 -3.51 19.10 1.36
C PHE A 83 -2.59 20.32 1.23
N ILE A 84 -2.69 21.05 0.12
CA ILE A 84 -1.88 22.25 -0.12
C ILE A 84 -2.23 23.33 0.93
N ASP A 85 -3.51 23.60 1.19
CA ASP A 85 -3.96 24.61 2.16
C ASP A 85 -3.56 24.22 3.60
N THR A 86 -3.59 22.93 3.95
CA THR A 86 -3.18 22.44 5.28
C THR A 86 -1.69 22.67 5.52
N VAL A 87 -0.85 22.42 4.51
CA VAL A 87 0.62 22.49 4.63
C VAL A 87 1.14 23.92 4.53
N ILE A 88 0.51 24.77 3.70
CA ILE A 88 0.96 26.15 3.47
C ILE A 88 0.33 27.15 4.43
N GLY A 89 -0.85 26.81 4.94
CA GLY A 89 -1.73 27.74 5.63
C GLY A 89 -2.57 28.58 4.64
N ARG A 90 -3.58 29.27 5.16
CA ARG A 90 -4.54 30.03 4.35
C ARG A 90 -3.97 31.30 3.69
N ASN A 91 -2.69 31.64 3.92
CA ASN A 91 -2.03 32.80 3.31
C ASN A 91 -1.60 32.49 1.87
N ARG A 92 -2.48 32.72 0.91
CA ARG A 92 -2.33 32.41 -0.52
C ARG A 92 -1.46 33.39 -1.34
N PHE A 93 -0.71 34.28 -0.69
CA PHE A 93 0.13 35.24 -1.43
C PHE A 93 1.26 34.57 -2.25
N PHE A 94 1.70 33.37 -1.84
CA PHE A 94 2.76 32.63 -2.53
C PHE A 94 2.31 31.20 -2.79
N LYS A 95 1.95 30.95 -4.06
CA LYS A 95 1.61 29.60 -4.52
C LYS A 95 2.86 28.70 -4.51
N PRO A 96 2.77 27.42 -4.05
CA PRO A 96 3.90 26.51 -4.00
C PRO A 96 4.29 25.95 -5.35
N GLU A 97 5.48 25.39 -5.46
CA GLU A 97 5.85 24.39 -6.46
C GLU A 97 5.50 23.02 -5.90
N VAL A 98 4.82 22.20 -6.71
CA VAL A 98 4.33 20.88 -6.28
C VAL A 98 4.87 19.81 -7.23
N MET A 99 5.43 18.75 -6.68
CA MET A 99 5.77 17.53 -7.41
C MET A 99 4.85 16.42 -6.96
N ILE A 100 4.26 15.71 -7.92
CA ILE A 100 3.39 14.55 -7.66
C ILE A 100 3.99 13.32 -8.33
N CYS A 101 3.98 12.18 -7.64
CA CYS A 101 4.31 10.91 -8.24
C CYS A 101 3.12 10.35 -9.05
N ILE A 102 3.44 9.61 -10.08
CA ILE A 102 2.49 8.92 -10.95
C ILE A 102 3.01 7.51 -11.28
N PRO A 103 2.13 6.52 -11.50
CA PRO A 103 2.54 5.22 -12.00
C PRO A 103 3.23 5.35 -13.37
N THR A 104 4.18 4.45 -13.66
CA THR A 104 4.96 4.51 -14.90
C THR A 104 4.10 4.27 -16.16
N GLY A 105 3.08 3.40 -16.05
CA GLY A 105 2.21 3.02 -17.17
C GLY A 105 1.04 3.96 -17.48
N VAL A 106 1.00 5.18 -16.90
CA VAL A 106 -0.12 6.11 -17.12
C VAL A 106 -0.13 6.68 -18.53
N THR A 107 -1.33 6.86 -19.10
CA THR A 107 -1.54 7.49 -20.38
C THR A 107 -1.24 8.99 -20.33
N GLN A 108 -1.03 9.61 -21.50
CA GLN A 108 -0.85 11.07 -21.61
C GLN A 108 -2.05 11.86 -21.06
N VAL A 109 -3.27 11.30 -21.17
CA VAL A 109 -4.49 11.92 -20.65
C VAL A 109 -4.50 11.90 -19.11
N GLU A 110 -4.17 10.75 -18.51
CA GLU A 110 -4.06 10.62 -17.05
C GLU A 110 -2.95 11.51 -16.50
N ARG A 111 -1.77 11.53 -17.14
CA ARG A 111 -0.66 12.43 -16.80
C ARG A 111 -1.09 13.90 -16.80
N ARG A 112 -1.81 14.33 -17.85
CA ARG A 112 -2.32 15.68 -17.97
C ARG A 112 -3.37 15.99 -16.90
N ALA A 113 -4.25 15.04 -16.59
CA ALA A 113 -5.28 15.21 -15.56
C ALA A 113 -4.66 15.49 -14.18
N VAL A 114 -3.58 14.79 -13.82
CA VAL A 114 -2.87 15.03 -12.55
C VAL A 114 -2.22 16.42 -12.52
N LEU A 115 -1.56 16.84 -13.63
CA LEU A 115 -0.99 18.18 -13.73
C LEU A 115 -2.06 19.28 -13.59
N ASP A 116 -3.16 19.16 -14.35
CA ASP A 116 -4.25 20.14 -14.34
C ASP A 116 -4.94 20.20 -12.96
N ALA A 117 -5.22 19.06 -12.33
CA ALA A 117 -5.79 19.01 -10.97
C ALA A 117 -4.87 19.71 -9.95
N THR A 118 -3.55 19.50 -10.07
CA THR A 118 -2.55 20.12 -9.18
C THR A 118 -2.50 21.64 -9.33
N LEU A 119 -2.49 22.13 -10.55
CA LEU A 119 -2.52 23.58 -10.83
C LEU A 119 -3.83 24.21 -10.37
N SER A 120 -4.98 23.56 -10.63
CA SER A 120 -6.30 24.00 -10.20
C SER A 120 -6.44 23.99 -8.67
N ALA A 121 -5.78 23.05 -8.00
CA ALA A 121 -5.71 22.98 -6.53
C ALA A 121 -4.91 24.13 -5.90
N GLY A 122 -4.13 24.89 -6.69
CA GLY A 122 -3.44 26.09 -6.24
C GLY A 122 -1.92 26.07 -6.34
N ALA A 123 -1.34 25.08 -6.97
CA ALA A 123 0.09 25.09 -7.28
C ALA A 123 0.46 26.19 -8.28
N ARG A 124 1.68 26.77 -8.16
CA ARG A 124 2.25 27.69 -9.13
C ARG A 124 2.83 26.94 -10.32
N VAL A 125 3.52 25.85 -10.04
CA VAL A 125 4.13 24.95 -11.02
C VAL A 125 3.87 23.53 -10.54
N ALA A 126 3.51 22.64 -11.46
CA ALA A 126 3.36 21.22 -11.19
C ALA A 126 4.43 20.41 -11.93
N TYR A 127 5.05 19.50 -11.21
CA TYR A 127 6.02 18.54 -11.72
C TYR A 127 5.51 17.13 -11.51
N LEU A 128 5.87 16.22 -12.40
CA LEU A 128 5.60 14.79 -12.25
C LEU A 128 6.89 14.00 -12.19
N ILE A 129 6.91 12.99 -11.32
CA ILE A 129 7.95 11.97 -11.23
C ILE A 129 7.29 10.58 -11.21
N GLU A 130 7.95 9.59 -11.78
CA GLU A 130 7.43 8.20 -11.78
C GLU A 130 7.59 7.57 -10.39
N GLU A 131 6.54 6.89 -9.91
CA GLU A 131 6.49 6.25 -8.58
C GLU A 131 7.71 5.37 -8.29
N PRO A 132 8.12 4.40 -9.17
CA PRO A 132 9.26 3.55 -8.85
C PRO A 132 10.58 4.31 -8.78
N LEU A 133 10.74 5.39 -9.57
CA LEU A 133 11.94 6.24 -9.46
C LEU A 133 11.93 7.01 -8.14
N ALA A 134 10.79 7.58 -7.76
CA ALA A 134 10.64 8.24 -6.47
C ALA A 134 10.87 7.24 -5.32
N ALA A 135 10.29 6.03 -5.38
CA ALA A 135 10.52 4.99 -4.40
C ALA A 135 12.00 4.63 -4.25
N ALA A 136 12.73 4.49 -5.35
CA ALA A 136 14.16 4.18 -5.34
C ALA A 136 15.01 5.31 -4.72
N ILE A 137 14.69 6.58 -5.04
CA ILE A 137 15.33 7.74 -4.41
C ILE A 137 15.06 7.74 -2.90
N GLY A 138 13.82 7.52 -2.49
CA GLY A 138 13.42 7.52 -1.08
C GLY A 138 13.96 6.33 -0.29
N ALA A 139 14.15 5.18 -0.94
CA ALA A 139 14.84 4.01 -0.39
C ALA A 139 16.37 4.16 -0.38
N LYS A 140 16.90 5.30 -0.85
CA LYS A 140 18.35 5.62 -0.91
C LYS A 140 19.14 4.66 -1.79
N ILE A 141 18.52 4.09 -2.82
CA ILE A 141 19.21 3.24 -3.79
C ILE A 141 20.16 4.12 -4.62
N PRO A 142 21.43 3.69 -4.88
CA PRO A 142 22.41 4.50 -5.62
C PRO A 142 22.14 4.44 -7.13
N ILE A 143 20.99 4.97 -7.57
CA ILE A 143 20.46 4.88 -8.94
C ILE A 143 21.32 5.54 -10.00
N ALA A 144 22.22 6.45 -9.64
CA ALA A 144 23.08 7.18 -10.58
C ALA A 144 24.22 6.33 -11.17
N GLN A 145 24.49 5.16 -10.60
CA GLN A 145 25.55 4.25 -11.05
C GLN A 145 25.17 3.51 -12.33
N ALA A 146 26.16 3.13 -13.14
CA ALA A 146 26.00 2.24 -14.30
C ALA A 146 25.84 0.80 -13.83
N SER A 147 24.75 0.50 -13.13
CA SER A 147 24.50 -0.77 -12.48
C SER A 147 22.99 -0.96 -12.29
N GLY A 148 22.51 -2.20 -12.47
CA GLY A 148 21.10 -2.54 -12.29
C GLY A 148 20.67 -2.52 -10.83
N HIS A 149 19.54 -1.84 -10.56
CA HIS A 149 18.84 -1.85 -9.28
C HIS A 149 17.37 -2.11 -9.53
N MET A 150 16.79 -3.07 -8.83
CA MET A 150 15.37 -3.35 -8.95
C MET A 150 14.62 -2.88 -7.71
N ILE A 151 13.55 -2.14 -7.94
CA ILE A 151 12.58 -1.76 -6.93
C ILE A 151 11.21 -2.27 -7.31
N VAL A 152 10.45 -2.70 -6.31
CA VAL A 152 9.05 -3.08 -6.46
C VAL A 152 8.26 -2.26 -5.45
N ASP A 153 7.47 -1.33 -5.92
CA ASP A 153 6.55 -0.54 -5.11
C ASP A 153 5.17 -1.19 -5.13
N ILE A 154 4.70 -1.62 -3.95
CA ILE A 154 3.41 -2.31 -3.79
C ILE A 154 2.51 -1.44 -2.93
N GLY A 155 1.71 -0.63 -3.60
CA GLY A 155 0.79 0.32 -2.98
C GLY A 155 -0.53 -0.29 -2.55
N GLY A 156 -1.57 0.56 -2.48
CA GLY A 156 -2.96 0.11 -2.26
C GLY A 156 -3.64 -0.34 -3.55
N GLY A 157 -3.43 0.36 -4.67
CA GLY A 157 -4.12 0.15 -5.95
C GLY A 157 -3.27 -0.50 -7.03
N SER A 158 -1.97 -0.28 -7.04
CA SER A 158 -1.03 -0.71 -8.08
C SER A 158 0.24 -1.33 -7.50
N THR A 159 0.87 -2.16 -8.30
CA THR A 159 2.23 -2.69 -8.10
C THR A 159 3.09 -2.23 -9.25
N GLU A 160 4.15 -1.52 -8.94
CA GLU A 160 5.13 -1.01 -9.91
C GLU A 160 6.46 -1.74 -9.71
N ALA A 161 6.90 -2.51 -10.70
CA ALA A 161 8.22 -3.15 -10.70
C ALA A 161 9.11 -2.46 -11.73
N ALA A 162 10.26 -1.95 -11.31
CA ALA A 162 11.17 -1.25 -12.21
C ALA A 162 12.62 -1.61 -11.97
N VAL A 163 13.37 -1.69 -13.06
CA VAL A 163 14.84 -1.78 -13.07
C VAL A 163 15.40 -0.42 -13.46
N ILE A 164 16.26 0.11 -12.62
CA ILE A 164 16.81 1.47 -12.72
C ILE A 164 18.33 1.38 -12.87
N SER A 165 18.87 2.15 -13.81
CA SER A 165 20.31 2.31 -14.02
C SER A 165 20.58 3.71 -14.58
N LEU A 166 21.73 4.31 -14.22
CA LEU A 166 22.14 5.65 -14.69
C LEU A 166 21.08 6.74 -14.46
N GLY A 167 20.32 6.63 -13.38
CA GLY A 167 19.27 7.57 -13.00
C GLY A 167 17.97 7.47 -13.83
N GLY A 168 17.83 6.46 -14.68
CA GLY A 168 16.65 6.24 -15.51
C GLY A 168 16.02 4.85 -15.34
N VAL A 169 14.73 4.74 -15.60
CA VAL A 169 14.02 3.45 -15.67
C VAL A 169 14.37 2.77 -16.98
N VAL A 170 14.93 1.55 -16.90
CA VAL A 170 15.33 0.74 -18.08
C VAL A 170 14.22 -0.24 -18.44
N VAL A 171 13.66 -0.92 -17.44
CA VAL A 171 12.54 -1.85 -17.58
C VAL A 171 11.49 -1.50 -16.53
N HIS A 172 10.22 -1.57 -16.90
CA HIS A 172 9.13 -1.42 -15.93
C HIS A 172 7.94 -2.32 -16.25
N LYS A 173 7.26 -2.74 -15.22
CA LYS A 173 5.94 -3.38 -15.29
C LYS A 173 5.03 -2.76 -14.24
N SER A 174 3.82 -2.48 -14.67
CA SER A 174 2.74 -1.98 -13.82
C SER A 174 1.60 -2.98 -13.82
N ALA A 175 1.09 -3.30 -12.64
CA ALA A 175 -0.10 -4.12 -12.48
C ALA A 175 -1.11 -3.40 -11.57
N ARG A 176 -2.37 -3.34 -11.98
CA ARG A 176 -3.47 -2.76 -11.18
C ARG A 176 -3.98 -3.76 -10.14
N VAL A 177 -3.03 -4.34 -9.42
CA VAL A 177 -3.24 -5.35 -8.37
C VAL A 177 -2.32 -5.04 -7.22
N ALA A 178 -2.88 -4.81 -6.02
CA ALA A 178 -2.13 -4.50 -4.81
C ALA A 178 -3.01 -4.69 -3.55
N GLY A 179 -2.77 -3.93 -2.49
CA GLY A 179 -3.40 -4.09 -1.18
C GLY A 179 -4.93 -4.12 -1.17
N ASN A 180 -5.59 -3.27 -1.97
CA ASN A 180 -7.05 -3.24 -2.04
C ASN A 180 -7.63 -4.52 -2.66
N LYS A 181 -6.90 -5.15 -3.60
CA LYS A 181 -7.31 -6.44 -4.18
C LYS A 181 -7.16 -7.58 -3.18
N LEU A 182 -6.20 -7.51 -2.26
CA LEU A 182 -6.10 -8.44 -1.15
C LEU A 182 -7.31 -8.31 -0.20
N ASP A 183 -7.71 -7.09 0.13
CA ASP A 183 -8.90 -6.83 0.95
C ASP A 183 -10.18 -7.35 0.28
N GLU A 184 -10.32 -7.10 -1.01
CA GLU A 184 -11.44 -7.60 -1.83
C GLU A 184 -11.48 -9.14 -1.86
N ALA A 185 -10.32 -9.79 -2.01
CA ALA A 185 -10.20 -11.25 -2.01
C ALA A 185 -10.62 -11.85 -0.65
N ILE A 186 -10.23 -11.24 0.47
CA ILE A 186 -10.64 -11.64 1.82
C ILE A 186 -12.18 -11.52 1.96
N ALA A 187 -12.76 -10.40 1.52
CA ALA A 187 -14.21 -10.20 1.60
C ALA A 187 -14.98 -11.22 0.75
N ILE A 188 -14.49 -11.52 -0.46
CA ILE A 188 -15.08 -12.53 -1.35
C ILE A 188 -14.97 -13.92 -0.72
N TYR A 189 -13.83 -14.27 -0.14
CA TYR A 189 -13.62 -15.56 0.52
C TYR A 189 -14.59 -15.76 1.67
N LEU A 190 -14.73 -14.76 2.57
CA LEU A 190 -15.66 -14.83 3.69
C LEU A 190 -17.12 -14.96 3.22
N LYS A 191 -17.49 -14.22 2.18
CA LYS A 191 -18.84 -14.34 1.59
C LYS A 191 -19.10 -15.74 1.02
N LYS A 192 -18.12 -16.32 0.31
CA LYS A 192 -18.26 -17.64 -0.32
C LYS A 192 -18.25 -18.79 0.69
N LYS A 193 -17.33 -18.76 1.65
CA LYS A 193 -17.11 -19.87 2.60
C LYS A 193 -18.10 -19.84 3.78
N TYR A 194 -18.39 -18.63 4.27
CA TYR A 194 -19.11 -18.45 5.52
C TYR A 194 -20.45 -17.72 5.38
N ASN A 195 -20.83 -17.32 4.16
CA ASN A 195 -21.97 -16.42 3.91
C ASN A 195 -21.90 -15.13 4.75
N LEU A 196 -20.69 -14.64 5.05
CA LEU A 196 -20.49 -13.44 5.84
C LEU A 196 -20.10 -12.27 4.92
N ILE A 197 -20.89 -11.20 4.94
CA ILE A 197 -20.60 -9.95 4.24
C ILE A 197 -19.90 -9.02 5.22
N ILE A 198 -18.68 -8.58 4.88
CA ILE A 198 -17.90 -7.60 5.64
C ILE A 198 -17.68 -6.33 4.81
N GLY A 199 -17.41 -5.21 5.49
CA GLY A 199 -17.03 -3.95 4.83
C GLY A 199 -15.53 -3.85 4.58
N GLU A 200 -15.12 -2.90 3.72
CA GLU A 200 -13.71 -2.65 3.37
C GLU A 200 -12.80 -2.49 4.59
N ARG A 201 -13.22 -1.72 5.59
CA ARG A 201 -12.45 -1.50 6.83
C ARG A 201 -12.16 -2.78 7.60
N MET A 202 -13.12 -3.72 7.61
CA MET A 202 -12.93 -5.01 8.27
C MET A 202 -11.97 -5.89 7.48
N ALA A 203 -12.08 -5.90 6.15
CA ALA A 203 -11.17 -6.64 5.28
C ALA A 203 -9.72 -6.13 5.42
N GLU A 204 -9.51 -4.80 5.39
CA GLU A 204 -8.22 -4.16 5.65
C GLU A 204 -7.67 -4.53 7.04
N ALA A 205 -8.51 -4.48 8.07
CA ALA A 205 -8.11 -4.85 9.44
C ALA A 205 -7.67 -6.32 9.55
N ILE A 206 -8.38 -7.24 8.89
CA ILE A 206 -8.03 -8.66 8.84
C ILE A 206 -6.65 -8.84 8.17
N LYS A 207 -6.44 -8.24 6.99
CA LYS A 207 -5.17 -8.28 6.28
C LYS A 207 -4.01 -7.79 7.16
N MET A 208 -4.20 -6.65 7.85
CA MET A 208 -3.15 -6.03 8.66
C MET A 208 -2.87 -6.79 9.95
N THR A 209 -3.87 -7.49 10.53
CA THR A 209 -3.74 -8.12 11.84
C THR A 209 -3.26 -9.56 11.75
N ILE A 210 -3.81 -10.34 10.82
CA ILE A 210 -3.54 -11.79 10.70
C ILE A 210 -3.18 -12.21 9.27
N GLY A 211 -2.96 -11.26 8.35
CA GLY A 211 -2.52 -11.57 6.98
C GLY A 211 -1.08 -12.06 6.95
N ASP A 212 -0.85 -13.18 6.29
CA ASP A 212 0.48 -13.75 6.03
C ASP A 212 0.56 -14.13 4.55
N ALA A 213 1.67 -13.81 3.91
CA ALA A 213 1.87 -14.14 2.50
C ALA A 213 2.26 -15.62 2.29
N LEU A 214 2.77 -16.30 3.32
CA LEU A 214 3.10 -17.70 3.28
C LEU A 214 2.23 -18.49 4.26
N PRO A 215 1.72 -19.68 3.87
CA PRO A 215 1.02 -20.54 4.81
C PRO A 215 1.98 -20.96 5.93
N GLU A 216 1.47 -21.02 7.16
CA GLU A 216 2.21 -21.62 8.28
C GLU A 216 2.75 -23.01 7.84
N LYS A 217 4.05 -23.18 7.85
CA LYS A 217 4.65 -24.51 7.69
C LYS A 217 4.27 -25.32 8.94
N THR A 218 3.17 -26.07 8.86
CA THR A 218 2.85 -27.08 9.88
C THR A 218 3.92 -28.16 9.73
N THR A 219 4.97 -28.09 10.52
CA THR A 219 5.96 -29.19 10.58
C THR A 219 5.24 -30.44 11.11
N VAL A 220 5.73 -31.61 10.73
CA VAL A 220 5.19 -32.90 11.24
C VAL A 220 5.27 -32.93 12.78
N GLU A 221 6.25 -32.22 13.36
CA GLU A 221 6.42 -32.01 14.80
C GLU A 221 5.30 -31.15 15.39
N ASP A 222 4.87 -30.06 14.74
CA ASP A 222 3.75 -29.22 15.19
C ASP A 222 2.41 -29.97 15.16
N ARG A 223 2.21 -30.85 14.14
CA ARG A 223 1.05 -31.75 14.10
C ARG A 223 1.06 -32.75 15.25
N ARG A 224 2.22 -33.33 15.58
CA ARG A 224 2.36 -34.25 16.71
C ARG A 224 2.15 -33.55 18.06
N LEU A 225 2.64 -32.30 18.19
CA LEU A 225 2.40 -31.47 19.39
C LEU A 225 0.94 -31.07 19.52
N LYS A 226 0.24 -30.70 18.44
CA LYS A 226 -1.20 -30.38 18.47
C LYS A 226 -2.03 -31.61 18.85
N ILE A 227 -1.76 -32.77 18.25
CA ILE A 227 -2.44 -34.05 18.60
C ILE A 227 -2.16 -34.43 20.07
N GLY A 228 -0.92 -34.33 20.53
CA GLY A 228 -0.57 -34.60 21.92
C GLY A 228 -1.14 -33.57 22.93
N MET A 229 -1.49 -32.36 22.50
CA MET A 229 -2.18 -31.35 23.33
C MET A 229 -3.68 -31.58 23.41
N GLU A 230 -4.32 -32.00 22.31
CA GLU A 230 -5.74 -32.40 22.36
C GLU A 230 -5.96 -33.61 23.26
N ASP A 231 -5.10 -34.63 23.17
CA ASP A 231 -5.12 -35.79 24.08
C ASP A 231 -4.82 -35.41 25.57
N ARG A 232 -3.98 -34.39 25.79
CA ARG A 232 -3.75 -33.86 27.14
C ARG A 232 -4.89 -33.01 27.66
N LYS A 233 -5.56 -32.24 26.83
CA LYS A 233 -6.74 -31.44 27.20
C LYS A 233 -7.90 -32.35 27.63
N LEU A 234 -8.14 -33.46 26.90
CA LEU A 234 -9.11 -34.49 27.25
C LEU A 234 -8.76 -35.23 28.55
N LYS A 235 -7.47 -35.30 28.94
CA LYS A 235 -7.02 -35.87 30.21
C LYS A 235 -6.98 -34.86 31.37
N MET A 236 -6.86 -33.54 31.08
CA MET A 236 -6.80 -32.50 32.12
C MET A 236 -8.16 -32.00 32.59
N GLU A 237 -9.23 -32.23 31.86
CA GLU A 237 -10.60 -31.96 32.33
C GLU A 237 -10.99 -32.85 33.56
N ASN A 238 -10.17 -33.87 33.84
CA ASN A 238 -10.37 -34.79 35.00
C ASN A 238 -9.46 -34.58 36.17
N LEU A 239 -8.57 -33.56 36.19
CA LEU A 239 -7.72 -33.27 37.35
C LEU A 239 -7.60 -31.75 37.58
N SER A 240 -8.38 -31.25 38.52
CA SER A 240 -8.22 -29.91 39.09
C SER A 240 -7.03 -29.90 40.04
N SER A 241 -6.04 -29.05 39.83
CA SER A 241 -5.38 -28.16 40.80
C SER A 241 -3.97 -27.74 40.37
N THR A 242 -3.77 -26.41 40.41
CA THR A 242 -2.53 -25.65 40.66
C THR A 242 -1.22 -26.08 40.00
N VAL A 243 -0.77 -25.26 39.00
CA VAL A 243 0.56 -24.62 38.99
C VAL A 243 0.55 -23.48 37.96
N HIS A 244 0.87 -22.25 38.40
CA HIS A 244 1.18 -21.10 37.55
C HIS A 244 2.59 -21.26 36.95
N SER A 245 2.70 -21.65 35.73
CA SER A 245 3.91 -21.47 34.93
C SER A 245 3.55 -20.72 33.64
N GLN A 246 4.21 -19.57 33.44
CA GLN A 246 4.04 -18.79 32.18
C GLN A 246 4.47 -19.66 31.00
N PRO A 247 3.69 -19.66 29.90
CA PRO A 247 4.07 -20.40 28.68
C PRO A 247 5.31 -19.77 28.02
N PRO A 248 6.20 -20.57 27.43
CA PRO A 248 7.37 -20.06 26.72
C PRO A 248 6.95 -19.16 25.54
N SER A 249 7.79 -18.16 25.23
CA SER A 249 7.53 -17.12 24.21
C SER A 249 7.19 -17.65 22.80
N SER A 250 7.56 -18.88 22.46
CA SER A 250 7.17 -19.57 21.23
C SER A 250 5.67 -19.96 21.18
N MET A 251 4.98 -20.04 22.33
CA MET A 251 3.54 -20.26 22.38
C MET A 251 2.72 -18.97 22.19
N LEU A 252 3.29 -17.79 22.50
CA LEU A 252 2.62 -16.51 22.27
C LEU A 252 2.43 -16.22 20.76
N ASN A 253 3.37 -16.64 19.92
CA ASN A 253 3.25 -16.44 18.45
C ASN A 253 2.20 -17.36 17.80
N ALA A 254 1.88 -18.50 18.40
CA ALA A 254 0.81 -19.39 17.90
C ALA A 254 -0.61 -18.93 18.30
N LEU A 255 -0.73 -18.07 19.29
CA LEU A 255 -2.01 -17.53 19.77
C LEU A 255 -2.49 -16.29 18.99
N SER A 256 -1.62 -15.64 18.19
CA SER A 256 -1.97 -14.48 17.36
C SER A 256 -2.47 -14.83 15.96
N SER A 257 -2.64 -16.10 15.63
CA SER A 257 -3.05 -16.57 14.29
C SER A 257 -4.57 -16.50 14.03
N LYS A 258 -5.35 -15.93 14.96
CA LYS A 258 -6.81 -15.88 14.87
C LYS A 258 -7.35 -14.49 15.20
N MET A 259 -8.44 -14.11 14.53
CA MET A 259 -9.15 -12.84 14.73
C MET A 259 -10.66 -13.04 14.73
N GLU A 260 -11.35 -12.38 15.66
CA GLU A 260 -12.80 -12.28 15.62
C GLU A 260 -13.24 -11.29 14.55
N VAL A 261 -14.05 -11.73 13.61
CA VAL A 261 -14.54 -10.96 12.48
C VAL A 261 -16.05 -10.74 12.62
N ARG A 262 -16.48 -9.49 12.42
CA ARG A 262 -17.87 -9.08 12.53
C ARG A 262 -18.41 -8.64 11.16
N GLY A 263 -19.58 -9.12 10.82
CA GLY A 263 -20.22 -8.80 9.55
C GLY A 263 -21.73 -9.05 9.61
N ARG A 264 -22.33 -9.09 8.42
CA ARG A 264 -23.73 -9.41 8.22
C ARG A 264 -23.85 -10.75 7.52
N ASP A 265 -24.65 -11.65 8.06
CA ASP A 265 -24.99 -12.91 7.39
C ASP A 265 -25.72 -12.62 6.06
N ALA A 266 -25.25 -13.23 4.98
CA ALA A 266 -25.76 -12.97 3.62
C ALA A 266 -27.17 -13.57 3.40
N ILE A 267 -27.57 -14.56 4.20
CA ILE A 267 -28.84 -15.29 4.06
C ILE A 267 -29.90 -14.63 4.94
N THR A 268 -29.61 -14.48 6.24
CA THR A 268 -30.57 -13.96 7.21
C THR A 268 -30.60 -12.44 7.31
N GLY A 269 -29.55 -11.76 6.83
CA GLY A 269 -29.38 -10.33 6.97
C GLY A 269 -28.97 -9.85 8.38
N LEU A 270 -28.86 -10.75 9.35
CA LEU A 270 -28.58 -10.41 10.74
C LEU A 270 -27.07 -10.23 11.00
N PRO A 271 -26.68 -9.44 12.02
CA PRO A 271 -25.30 -9.37 12.48
C PRO A 271 -24.78 -10.73 12.90
N ARG A 272 -23.55 -11.05 12.51
CA ARG A 272 -22.88 -12.32 12.83
C ARG A 272 -21.40 -12.11 13.11
N MET A 273 -20.87 -12.92 14.00
CA MET A 273 -19.43 -12.99 14.31
C MET A 273 -18.90 -14.39 13.99
N LEU A 274 -17.63 -14.46 13.59
CA LEU A 274 -16.90 -15.72 13.44
C LEU A 274 -15.41 -15.50 13.79
N GLU A 275 -14.74 -16.57 14.14
CA GLU A 275 -13.27 -16.60 14.32
C GLU A 275 -12.64 -17.00 12.98
N LEU A 276 -11.66 -16.21 12.51
CA LEU A 276 -10.94 -16.41 11.27
C LEU A 276 -9.47 -16.67 11.58
N THR A 277 -8.84 -17.62 10.89
CA THR A 277 -7.43 -17.98 11.06
C THR A 277 -6.54 -17.31 10.03
N SER A 278 -5.25 -17.08 10.36
CA SER A 278 -4.24 -16.57 9.42
C SER A 278 -4.11 -17.46 8.17
N SER A 279 -4.16 -18.79 8.33
CA SER A 279 -4.10 -19.73 7.19
C SER A 279 -5.24 -19.52 6.19
N GLU A 280 -6.45 -19.23 6.66
CA GLU A 280 -7.60 -18.94 5.79
C GLU A 280 -7.44 -17.59 5.07
N VAL A 281 -6.83 -16.60 5.74
CA VAL A 281 -6.52 -15.32 5.13
C VAL A 281 -5.45 -15.48 4.05
N THR A 282 -4.42 -16.28 4.30
CA THR A 282 -3.40 -16.63 3.30
C THR A 282 -4.03 -17.32 2.09
N GLU A 283 -4.92 -18.31 2.31
CA GLU A 283 -5.67 -18.97 1.23
C GLU A 283 -6.46 -17.96 0.39
N ALA A 284 -7.16 -17.03 1.05
CA ALA A 284 -7.94 -16.00 0.37
C ALA A 284 -7.06 -15.05 -0.47
N MET A 285 -5.88 -14.67 0.02
CA MET A 285 -4.98 -13.72 -0.63
C MET A 285 -4.12 -14.33 -1.73
N THR A 286 -3.85 -15.65 -1.70
CA THR A 286 -2.91 -16.34 -2.59
C THR A 286 -3.13 -16.03 -4.08
N PRO A 287 -4.36 -16.01 -4.64
CA PRO A 287 -4.55 -15.70 -6.06
C PRO A 287 -4.08 -14.29 -6.45
N VAL A 288 -4.25 -13.32 -5.54
CA VAL A 288 -3.83 -11.93 -5.74
C VAL A 288 -2.32 -11.79 -5.57
N LEU A 289 -1.74 -12.42 -4.55
CA LEU A 289 -0.28 -12.46 -4.35
C LEU A 289 0.45 -13.02 -5.57
N ASN A 290 -0.09 -14.08 -6.17
CA ASN A 290 0.47 -14.67 -7.39
C ASN A 290 0.43 -13.70 -8.59
N GLN A 291 -0.58 -12.84 -8.70
CA GLN A 291 -0.63 -11.82 -9.75
C GLN A 291 0.44 -10.74 -9.54
N ILE A 292 0.67 -10.31 -8.30
CA ILE A 292 1.74 -9.38 -7.96
C ILE A 292 3.11 -9.98 -8.31
N VAL A 293 3.35 -11.22 -7.89
CA VAL A 293 4.59 -11.95 -8.20
C VAL A 293 4.79 -12.08 -9.73
N ALA A 294 3.73 -12.37 -10.48
CA ALA A 294 3.81 -12.48 -11.94
C ALA A 294 4.25 -11.16 -12.61
N ALA A 295 3.80 -10.01 -12.12
CA ALA A 295 4.24 -8.71 -12.62
C ALA A 295 5.74 -8.49 -12.37
N VAL A 296 6.24 -8.87 -11.19
CA VAL A 296 7.67 -8.78 -10.85
C VAL A 296 8.52 -9.70 -11.72
N LYS A 297 8.09 -10.96 -11.93
CA LYS A 297 8.75 -11.90 -12.82
C LYS A 297 8.82 -11.38 -14.25
N SER A 298 7.71 -10.80 -14.76
CA SER A 298 7.70 -10.23 -16.10
C SER A 298 8.67 -9.05 -16.27
N ALA A 299 8.93 -8.28 -15.22
CA ALA A 299 9.97 -7.26 -15.26
C ALA A 299 11.38 -7.86 -15.30
N LEU A 300 11.63 -8.91 -14.53
CA LEU A 300 12.90 -9.64 -14.54
C LEU A 300 13.19 -10.30 -15.90
N GLU A 301 12.17 -10.92 -16.53
CA GLU A 301 12.27 -11.57 -17.84
C GLU A 301 12.65 -10.62 -18.97
N GLU A 302 12.25 -9.35 -18.89
CA GLU A 302 12.60 -8.30 -19.87
C GLU A 302 13.89 -7.55 -19.52
N THR A 303 14.50 -7.86 -18.37
CA THR A 303 15.72 -7.19 -17.90
C THR A 303 16.93 -7.65 -18.71
N PRO A 304 17.74 -6.72 -19.26
CA PRO A 304 19.00 -7.07 -19.92
C PRO A 304 19.92 -7.92 -19.03
N PRO A 305 20.66 -8.90 -19.59
CA PRO A 305 21.46 -9.84 -18.82
C PRO A 305 22.46 -9.21 -17.85
N GLU A 306 23.12 -8.10 -18.23
CA GLU A 306 24.08 -7.39 -17.39
C GLU A 306 23.39 -6.78 -16.16
N LEU A 307 22.20 -6.19 -16.34
CA LEU A 307 21.44 -5.64 -15.22
C LEU A 307 20.80 -6.74 -14.36
N ALA A 308 20.43 -7.87 -14.97
CA ALA A 308 19.92 -9.03 -14.24
C ALA A 308 20.97 -9.63 -13.33
N ALA A 309 22.25 -9.72 -13.78
CA ALA A 309 23.36 -10.13 -12.94
C ALA A 309 23.54 -9.21 -11.72
N ASP A 310 23.49 -7.91 -11.92
CA ASP A 310 23.54 -6.92 -10.83
C ASP A 310 22.42 -7.11 -9.80
N ILE A 311 21.20 -7.45 -10.28
CA ILE A 311 20.03 -7.64 -9.41
C ILE A 311 20.15 -8.93 -8.58
N ILE A 312 20.77 -9.97 -9.13
CA ILE A 312 21.06 -11.22 -8.38
C ILE A 312 21.94 -10.92 -7.17
N ASP A 313 22.97 -10.09 -7.37
CA ASP A 313 23.92 -9.75 -6.31
C ASP A 313 23.36 -8.78 -5.26
N LYS A 314 22.54 -7.79 -5.68
CA LYS A 314 22.03 -6.72 -4.83
C LYS A 314 20.68 -7.02 -4.21
N GLY A 315 19.93 -7.92 -4.82
CA GLY A 315 18.55 -8.21 -4.43
C GLY A 315 17.54 -7.21 -5.01
N ILE A 316 16.28 -7.43 -4.63
CA ILE A 316 15.13 -6.62 -4.97
C ILE A 316 14.68 -5.83 -3.73
N VAL A 317 14.56 -4.52 -3.85
CA VAL A 317 14.02 -3.66 -2.78
C VAL A 317 12.51 -3.56 -2.94
N MET A 318 11.77 -3.81 -1.86
CA MET A 318 10.32 -3.72 -1.83
C MET A 318 9.89 -2.47 -1.06
N ALA A 319 9.14 -1.60 -1.70
CA ALA A 319 8.54 -0.38 -1.14
C ALA A 319 7.02 -0.45 -1.16
N GLY A 320 6.36 0.58 -0.62
CA GLY A 320 4.90 0.68 -0.52
C GLY A 320 4.31 -0.05 0.69
N GLY A 321 3.12 0.35 1.11
CA GLY A 321 2.50 -0.15 2.33
C GLY A 321 2.19 -1.65 2.32
N THR A 322 1.85 -2.21 1.16
CA THR A 322 1.54 -3.66 1.03
C THR A 322 2.78 -4.54 1.11
N SER A 323 3.98 -4.00 0.83
CA SER A 323 5.24 -4.76 0.98
C SER A 323 5.52 -5.19 2.43
N THR A 324 4.90 -4.53 3.42
CA THR A 324 5.01 -4.86 4.84
C THR A 324 4.14 -6.02 5.30
N LEU A 325 3.36 -6.64 4.39
CA LEU A 325 2.60 -7.85 4.70
C LEU A 325 3.56 -8.95 5.19
N HIS A 326 3.17 -9.62 6.27
CA HIS A 326 4.02 -10.64 6.91
C HIS A 326 4.49 -11.70 5.90
N ASN A 327 5.80 -12.03 5.93
CA ASN A 327 6.48 -12.99 5.03
C ASN A 327 6.38 -12.69 3.53
N PHE A 328 5.98 -11.48 3.11
CA PHE A 328 5.86 -11.19 1.69
C PHE A 328 7.22 -11.12 0.98
N ASP A 329 8.23 -10.61 1.64
CA ASP A 329 9.64 -10.66 1.20
C ASP A 329 10.13 -12.09 0.95
N LYS A 330 9.77 -13.00 1.86
CA LYS A 330 10.10 -14.43 1.73
C LYS A 330 9.37 -15.09 0.57
N LEU A 331 8.07 -14.80 0.40
CA LEU A 331 7.30 -15.28 -0.75
C LEU A 331 7.93 -14.78 -2.05
N MET A 332 8.23 -13.47 -2.16
CA MET A 332 8.87 -12.90 -3.33
C MET A 332 10.23 -13.55 -3.62
N THR A 333 11.07 -13.74 -2.60
CA THR A 333 12.36 -14.44 -2.74
C THR A 333 12.20 -15.87 -3.25
N GLN A 334 11.25 -16.63 -2.70
CA GLN A 334 10.99 -18.01 -3.13
C GLN A 334 10.50 -18.07 -4.57
N MET A 335 9.68 -17.13 -4.98
CA MET A 335 9.03 -17.13 -6.29
C MET A 335 9.91 -16.56 -7.40
N THR A 336 10.76 -15.58 -7.09
CA THR A 336 11.67 -14.96 -8.08
C THR A 336 13.03 -15.60 -8.15
N GLY A 337 13.48 -16.28 -7.07
CA GLY A 337 14.83 -16.78 -6.93
C GLY A 337 15.87 -15.71 -6.57
N VAL A 338 15.45 -14.45 -6.41
CA VAL A 338 16.31 -13.32 -6.04
C VAL A 338 15.94 -12.86 -4.63
N VAL A 339 16.94 -12.55 -3.80
CA VAL A 339 16.70 -12.06 -2.43
C VAL A 339 15.89 -10.76 -2.48
N CYS A 340 14.75 -10.76 -1.78
CA CYS A 340 13.89 -9.58 -1.64
C CYS A 340 13.93 -9.07 -0.20
N HIS A 341 13.96 -7.77 -0.03
CA HIS A 341 13.92 -7.13 1.30
C HIS A 341 13.04 -5.90 1.28
N VAL A 342 12.33 -5.69 2.37
CA VAL A 342 11.46 -4.52 2.54
C VAL A 342 12.34 -3.31 2.91
N ALA A 343 12.12 -2.18 2.22
CA ALA A 343 12.83 -0.94 2.50
C ALA A 343 12.51 -0.42 3.91
N GLU A 344 13.47 0.31 4.50
CA GLU A 344 13.23 1.04 5.73
C GLU A 344 12.10 2.07 5.51
N ASP A 345 11.08 2.04 6.37
CA ASP A 345 9.87 2.87 6.22
C ASP A 345 9.24 2.77 4.81
N ALA A 346 9.02 1.55 4.32
CA ALA A 346 8.57 1.26 2.96
C ALA A 346 7.38 2.14 2.49
N LEU A 347 6.44 2.45 3.38
CA LEU A 347 5.31 3.34 3.11
C LEU A 347 5.76 4.76 2.74
N LEU A 348 6.88 5.22 3.24
CA LEU A 348 7.36 6.60 3.09
C LEU A 348 8.35 6.76 1.92
N CYS A 349 8.76 5.68 1.25
CA CYS A 349 9.77 5.74 0.20
C CYS A 349 9.36 6.68 -0.94
N VAL A 350 8.15 6.55 -1.47
CA VAL A 350 7.68 7.37 -2.59
C VAL A 350 7.63 8.85 -2.23
N VAL A 351 7.02 9.21 -1.10
CA VAL A 351 6.91 10.62 -0.69
C VAL A 351 8.26 11.24 -0.34
N ARG A 352 9.18 10.48 0.29
CA ARG A 352 10.56 10.93 0.54
C ARG A 352 11.31 11.20 -0.76
N GLY A 353 11.23 10.26 -1.71
CA GLY A 353 11.86 10.42 -3.00
C GLY A 353 11.29 11.58 -3.81
N THR A 354 9.98 11.76 -3.79
CA THR A 354 9.30 12.91 -4.39
C THR A 354 9.77 14.22 -3.74
N GLY A 355 9.95 14.23 -2.41
CA GLY A 355 10.49 15.35 -1.65
C GLY A 355 11.94 15.67 -2.01
N VAL A 356 12.81 14.66 -2.03
CA VAL A 356 14.22 14.81 -2.44
C VAL A 356 14.32 15.31 -3.88
N ALA A 357 13.50 14.79 -4.78
CA ALA A 357 13.51 15.17 -6.19
C ALA A 357 13.07 16.63 -6.41
N ILE A 358 12.04 17.13 -5.69
CA ILE A 358 11.63 18.54 -5.82
C ILE A 358 12.65 19.51 -5.19
N GLU A 359 13.38 19.08 -4.17
CA GLU A 359 14.47 19.87 -3.61
C GLU A 359 15.67 19.96 -4.56
N ASN A 360 15.89 18.93 -5.39
CA ASN A 360 17.01 18.77 -6.29
C ASN A 360 16.60 18.64 -7.77
N ILE A 361 15.68 19.48 -8.25
CA ILE A 361 15.07 19.37 -9.59
C ILE A 361 16.12 19.29 -10.71
N GLU A 362 17.20 20.04 -10.64
CA GLU A 362 18.23 20.05 -11.69
C GLU A 362 18.96 18.70 -11.80
N LEU A 363 19.12 17.97 -10.69
CA LEU A 363 19.73 16.64 -10.69
C LEU A 363 18.84 15.60 -11.40
N TYR A 364 17.52 15.71 -11.21
CA TYR A 364 16.52 14.76 -11.75
C TYR A 364 15.79 15.27 -12.99
N LYS A 365 16.25 16.37 -13.60
CA LYS A 365 15.57 17.07 -14.71
C LYS A 365 15.21 16.19 -15.90
N ARG A 366 16.00 15.13 -16.18
CA ARG A 366 15.75 14.19 -17.28
C ARG A 366 14.58 13.26 -17.02
N SER A 367 14.24 13.04 -15.75
CA SER A 367 13.21 12.10 -15.30
C SER A 367 11.94 12.79 -14.78
N ILE A 368 11.88 14.13 -14.88
CA ILE A 368 10.77 14.96 -14.40
C ILE A 368 10.06 15.61 -15.58
N SER A 369 8.73 15.48 -15.62
CA SER A 369 7.87 16.26 -16.51
C SER A 369 7.36 17.52 -15.81
N LYS A 370 7.19 18.62 -16.54
CA LYS A 370 6.80 19.94 -15.99
C LYS A 370 5.63 20.54 -16.78
N ARG A 371 4.75 21.24 -16.08
CA ARG A 371 3.76 22.17 -16.63
C ARG A 371 3.70 23.46 -15.81
#